data_4c534d617280fa8f3bc8eaecf45d5e59
#
_entry.id   4c534d617280fa8f3bc8eaecf45d5e59
#
_cell.length_a   1.000
_cell.length_b   1.000
_cell.length_c   1.000
_cell.angle_alpha   90.00
_cell.angle_beta   90.00
_cell.angle_gamma   90.00
#
_symmetry.space_group_name_H-M   'P 1'
#
loop_
_entity.id
_entity.type
_entity.pdbx_description
1 polymer ?
#
loop_
_entity_poly.entity_id
_entity_poly.type
_entity_poly.pdbx_seq_one_letter_code
_entity_poly.pdbx_strand_id
1 'polypeptide(L)'
;YLDSQGNIASNCWVDDEYFVESTGIMATDKWLKLPKRNPAWNETSATTVWYYFSTSGKMVSDGWSKIGGKYYYFDGDGAMQTGWVDDDTYYTNADGVMQIGWAYLEDPDDTKKDDDEVKPGDDDEDHHWYYFQSSGKKYVPSLGGAKYKQYKIDGTYYCFDENGAMQTGWVDMGNSSGFANYRYYQSNGQVQTGWLSTTPPEDDDYNLDLGSDVQWYYFSSNGEPKVGPKISDASTSNLVRINNITYLFNEKGNPVYGLRRLEVGTSGQYACYFFG
;
A
#
# COMPACT_ATOMS: atom_id res chain seq x y z
N TYR A 1 34.33 -24.30 26.37
CA TYR A 1 35.38 -23.80 25.48
C TYR A 1 36.52 -23.22 26.29
N LEU A 2 37.76 -23.50 25.89
CA LEU A 2 38.94 -22.94 26.53
C LEU A 2 39.58 -21.90 25.57
N ASP A 3 40.04 -20.78 26.15
CA ASP A 3 40.82 -19.80 25.42
C ASP A 3 42.24 -20.35 25.04
N SER A 4 43.01 -19.56 24.31
CA SER A 4 44.37 -19.94 23.90
C SER A 4 45.35 -20.14 25.06
N GLN A 5 44.98 -19.75 26.28
CA GLN A 5 45.74 -19.91 27.51
C GLN A 5 45.26 -21.04 28.39
N GLY A 6 44.21 -21.76 27.98
CA GLY A 6 43.63 -22.88 28.71
C GLY A 6 42.63 -22.47 29.79
N ASN A 7 42.20 -21.19 29.86
CA ASN A 7 41.15 -20.73 30.77
C ASN A 7 39.78 -20.98 30.15
N ILE A 8 38.75 -21.08 30.99
CA ILE A 8 37.36 -21.14 30.52
C ILE A 8 37.00 -19.79 29.86
N ALA A 9 36.68 -19.85 28.59
CA ALA A 9 36.17 -18.70 27.85
C ALA A 9 34.83 -18.22 28.46
N SER A 10 34.63 -16.94 28.59
CA SER A 10 33.37 -16.38 29.13
C SER A 10 33.09 -15.01 28.50
N ASN A 11 31.82 -14.76 28.28
CA ASN A 11 31.30 -13.52 27.70
C ASN A 11 32.01 -13.14 26.38
N CYS A 12 32.20 -14.11 25.49
CA CYS A 12 32.91 -13.93 24.23
C CYS A 12 32.34 -14.77 23.09
N TRP A 13 32.60 -14.31 21.88
CA TRP A 13 32.35 -15.06 20.66
C TRP A 13 33.40 -16.13 20.45
N VAL A 14 32.98 -17.25 19.88
CA VAL A 14 33.82 -18.38 19.51
C VAL A 14 33.58 -18.75 18.05
N ASP A 15 34.63 -18.85 17.26
CA ASP A 15 34.61 -19.16 15.84
C ASP A 15 33.61 -18.31 15.02
N ASP A 16 33.29 -17.10 15.52
CA ASP A 16 32.34 -16.17 14.94
C ASP A 16 30.90 -16.69 14.80
N GLU A 17 30.60 -17.86 15.34
CA GLU A 17 29.31 -18.54 15.20
C GLU A 17 28.63 -18.84 16.54
N TYR A 18 29.41 -18.91 17.64
CA TYR A 18 28.90 -19.29 18.96
C TYR A 18 29.18 -18.20 19.99
N PHE A 19 28.39 -18.15 21.03
CA PHE A 19 28.62 -17.24 22.15
C PHE A 19 28.68 -18.00 23.46
N VAL A 20 29.72 -17.74 24.24
CA VAL A 20 29.86 -18.26 25.60
C VAL A 20 29.48 -17.17 26.60
N GLU A 21 28.49 -17.47 27.42
CA GLU A 21 27.98 -16.55 28.43
C GLU A 21 28.98 -16.34 29.58
N SER A 22 28.71 -15.37 30.47
CA SER A 22 29.57 -15.07 31.61
C SER A 22 29.80 -16.26 32.56
N THR A 23 28.93 -17.24 32.52
CA THR A 23 29.01 -18.50 33.28
C THR A 23 29.95 -19.52 32.64
N GLY A 24 30.52 -19.27 31.45
CA GLY A 24 31.27 -20.22 30.67
C GLY A 24 30.44 -21.25 29.91
N ILE A 25 29.11 -21.08 29.90
CA ILE A 25 28.15 -21.95 29.20
C ILE A 25 27.86 -21.36 27.81
N MET A 26 27.82 -22.19 26.80
CA MET A 26 27.47 -21.83 25.43
C MET A 26 25.97 -21.48 25.37
N ALA A 27 25.63 -20.35 24.73
CA ALA A 27 24.26 -19.98 24.48
C ALA A 27 23.59 -20.97 23.51
N THR A 28 22.42 -21.50 23.90
CA THR A 28 21.63 -22.43 23.07
C THR A 28 20.15 -22.14 23.24
N ASP A 29 19.40 -22.20 22.14
CA ASP A 29 17.95 -22.02 22.07
C ASP A 29 17.48 -20.75 22.80
N LYS A 30 18.15 -19.63 22.57
CA LYS A 30 17.88 -18.37 23.27
C LYS A 30 18.22 -17.12 22.46
N TRP A 31 17.53 -16.06 22.81
CA TRP A 31 17.84 -14.70 22.40
C TRP A 31 18.86 -14.07 23.35
N LEU A 32 19.86 -13.38 22.81
CA LEU A 32 20.77 -12.53 23.55
C LEU A 32 20.86 -11.15 22.89
N LYS A 33 20.87 -10.10 23.71
CA LYS A 33 21.16 -8.74 23.25
C LYS A 33 22.61 -8.45 23.54
N LEU A 34 23.43 -8.37 22.49
CA LEU A 34 24.88 -8.26 22.57
C LEU A 34 25.34 -7.03 21.76
N PRO A 35 26.57 -6.53 22.03
CA PRO A 35 27.18 -5.53 21.15
C PRO A 35 27.18 -6.00 19.70
N LYS A 36 26.89 -5.10 18.76
CA LYS A 36 26.91 -5.40 17.31
C LYS A 36 28.33 -5.83 16.91
N ARG A 37 28.44 -6.94 16.16
CA ARG A 37 29.75 -7.53 15.84
C ARG A 37 30.60 -6.67 14.93
N ASN A 38 30.06 -6.20 13.84
CA ASN A 38 30.72 -5.37 12.85
C ASN A 38 29.96 -4.04 12.68
N PRO A 39 30.09 -3.11 13.68
CA PRO A 39 29.38 -1.85 13.57
C PRO A 39 29.88 -1.05 12.37
N ALA A 40 28.98 -0.38 11.66
CA ALA A 40 29.35 0.54 10.60
C ALA A 40 30.21 1.69 11.17
N TRP A 41 30.99 2.35 10.30
CA TRP A 41 31.91 3.42 10.70
C TRP A 41 31.24 4.59 11.45
N ASN A 42 29.94 4.80 11.24
CA ASN A 42 29.10 5.81 11.91
C ASN A 42 28.35 5.26 13.13
N GLU A 43 28.42 3.97 13.42
CA GLU A 43 27.85 3.35 14.61
C GLU A 43 28.85 3.32 15.75
N THR A 44 28.37 3.51 16.98
CA THR A 44 29.22 3.38 18.16
C THR A 44 29.37 1.91 18.56
N SER A 45 30.51 1.54 19.12
CA SER A 45 30.74 0.21 19.70
C SER A 45 29.80 -0.17 20.85
N ALA A 46 28.94 0.77 21.28
CA ALA A 46 27.90 0.57 22.29
C ALA A 46 26.55 0.12 21.69
N THR A 47 26.40 0.12 20.36
CA THR A 47 25.15 -0.34 19.72
C THR A 47 24.97 -1.83 20.01
N THR A 48 23.82 -2.17 20.62
CA THR A 48 23.47 -3.56 20.92
C THR A 48 22.32 -4.00 20.05
N VAL A 49 22.40 -5.24 19.54
CA VAL A 49 21.39 -5.86 18.69
C VAL A 49 21.02 -7.24 19.23
N TRP A 50 19.89 -7.78 18.76
CA TRP A 50 19.45 -9.10 19.15
C TRP A 50 20.04 -10.15 18.23
N TYR A 51 20.54 -11.23 18.84
CA TYR A 51 21.01 -12.45 18.21
C TYR A 51 20.18 -13.63 18.71
N TYR A 52 19.98 -14.63 17.88
CA TYR A 52 19.39 -15.90 18.30
C TYR A 52 20.37 -17.05 18.11
N PHE A 53 20.55 -17.86 19.13
CA PHE A 53 21.36 -19.04 19.09
C PHE A 53 20.47 -20.28 19.05
N SER A 54 20.66 -21.11 18.01
CA SER A 54 19.89 -22.33 17.79
C SER A 54 20.11 -23.36 18.91
N THR A 55 19.36 -24.46 18.90
CA THR A 55 19.54 -25.58 19.82
C THR A 55 20.95 -26.20 19.75
N SER A 56 21.64 -26.07 18.63
CA SER A 56 23.05 -26.48 18.48
C SER A 56 24.06 -25.46 19.00
N GLY A 57 23.58 -24.28 19.46
CA GLY A 57 24.42 -23.16 19.87
C GLY A 57 24.91 -22.28 18.73
N LYS A 58 24.65 -22.65 17.48
CA LYS A 58 25.07 -21.84 16.34
C LYS A 58 24.18 -20.61 16.22
N MET A 59 24.78 -19.42 16.01
CA MET A 59 24.10 -18.19 15.71
C MET A 59 23.28 -18.32 14.43
N VAL A 60 22.06 -17.79 14.43
CA VAL A 60 21.23 -17.67 13.22
C VAL A 60 21.64 -16.41 12.48
N SER A 61 21.84 -16.52 11.16
CA SER A 61 22.21 -15.42 10.26
C SER A 61 21.61 -15.62 8.87
N ASP A 62 21.80 -14.65 7.98
CA ASP A 62 21.52 -14.73 6.55
C ASP A 62 20.06 -15.04 6.20
N GLY A 63 19.17 -14.12 6.54
CA GLY A 63 17.79 -14.15 6.06
C GLY A 63 16.75 -14.60 7.09
N TRP A 64 15.68 -15.23 6.62
CA TRP A 64 14.52 -15.56 7.44
C TRP A 64 14.71 -16.81 8.29
N SER A 65 14.33 -16.71 9.56
CA SER A 65 14.26 -17.85 10.47
C SER A 65 12.94 -17.87 11.25
N LYS A 66 12.38 -19.07 11.43
CA LYS A 66 11.16 -19.28 12.23
C LYS A 66 11.53 -19.69 13.66
N ILE A 67 11.25 -18.82 14.61
CA ILE A 67 11.58 -19.00 16.03
C ILE A 67 10.32 -18.82 16.85
N GLY A 68 9.96 -19.80 17.68
CA GLY A 68 8.76 -19.74 18.49
C GLY A 68 7.47 -19.53 17.70
N GLY A 69 7.39 -19.99 16.44
CA GLY A 69 6.24 -19.84 15.56
C GLY A 69 6.17 -18.52 14.79
N LYS A 70 7.04 -17.56 15.06
CA LYS A 70 7.16 -16.27 14.39
C LYS A 70 8.36 -16.24 13.44
N TYR A 71 8.33 -15.41 12.40
CA TYR A 71 9.45 -15.23 11.48
C TYR A 71 10.22 -13.95 11.83
N TYR A 72 11.55 -14.05 11.77
CA TYR A 72 12.52 -12.99 12.03
C TYR A 72 13.54 -12.95 10.91
N TYR A 73 14.06 -11.77 10.58
CA TYR A 73 15.09 -11.58 9.58
C TYR A 73 16.41 -11.22 10.23
N PHE A 74 17.50 -11.87 9.79
CA PHE A 74 18.86 -11.65 10.29
C PHE A 74 19.79 -11.26 9.16
N ASP A 75 20.68 -10.31 9.42
CA ASP A 75 21.72 -9.99 8.47
C ASP A 75 22.84 -11.07 8.46
N GLY A 76 23.87 -10.87 7.61
CA GLY A 76 24.99 -11.79 7.50
C GLY A 76 25.84 -11.89 8.77
N ASP A 77 25.81 -10.88 9.63
CA ASP A 77 26.48 -10.86 10.94
C ASP A 77 25.62 -11.44 12.07
N GLY A 78 24.40 -11.89 11.76
CA GLY A 78 23.45 -12.50 12.69
C GLY A 78 22.65 -11.49 13.51
N ALA A 79 22.72 -10.20 13.22
CA ALA A 79 21.90 -9.20 13.91
C ALA A 79 20.46 -9.25 13.39
N MET A 80 19.49 -9.38 14.32
CA MET A 80 18.07 -9.29 13.99
C MET A 80 17.73 -7.91 13.43
N GLN A 81 17.06 -7.88 12.30
CA GLN A 81 16.68 -6.66 11.59
C GLN A 81 15.26 -6.23 11.96
N THR A 82 15.02 -4.92 11.95
CA THR A 82 13.71 -4.29 12.11
C THR A 82 13.51 -3.26 11.00
N GLY A 83 12.25 -3.00 10.63
CA GLY A 83 11.93 -2.14 9.50
C GLY A 83 11.86 -2.89 8.19
N TRP A 84 12.11 -2.21 7.08
CA TRP A 84 12.16 -2.80 5.75
C TRP A 84 13.36 -3.73 5.59
N VAL A 85 13.14 -4.90 5.01
CA VAL A 85 14.17 -5.94 4.80
C VAL A 85 13.96 -6.64 3.46
N ASP A 86 15.03 -7.27 2.96
CA ASP A 86 15.02 -8.07 1.73
C ASP A 86 14.56 -7.23 0.52
N ASP A 87 15.32 -6.16 0.23
CA ASP A 87 15.02 -5.16 -0.80
C ASP A 87 13.57 -4.63 -0.69
N ASP A 88 13.19 -4.17 0.50
CA ASP A 88 11.88 -3.60 0.82
C ASP A 88 10.67 -4.48 0.46
N THR A 89 10.94 -5.77 0.24
CA THR A 89 9.91 -6.77 -0.06
C THR A 89 9.11 -7.15 1.17
N TYR A 90 9.72 -7.06 2.36
CA TYR A 90 9.12 -7.42 3.64
C TYR A 90 9.35 -6.33 4.68
N TYR A 91 8.60 -6.40 5.75
CA TYR A 91 8.75 -5.52 6.90
C TYR A 91 8.75 -6.34 8.19
N THR A 92 9.62 -5.98 9.13
CA THR A 92 9.62 -6.52 10.49
C THR A 92 9.32 -5.41 11.48
N ASN A 93 8.44 -5.68 12.44
CA ASN A 93 8.07 -4.68 13.45
C ASN A 93 9.22 -4.42 14.46
N ALA A 94 9.00 -3.54 15.43
CA ALA A 94 10.00 -3.20 16.46
C ALA A 94 10.48 -4.41 17.30
N ASP A 95 9.70 -5.49 17.36
CA ASP A 95 10.10 -6.76 18.00
C ASP A 95 10.83 -7.71 17.03
N GLY A 96 11.09 -7.28 15.79
CA GLY A 96 11.72 -8.08 14.73
C GLY A 96 10.78 -9.09 14.06
N VAL A 97 9.49 -9.09 14.40
CA VAL A 97 8.52 -10.06 13.87
C VAL A 97 8.04 -9.63 12.49
N MET A 98 8.03 -10.56 11.55
CA MET A 98 7.52 -10.36 10.19
C MET A 98 6.09 -9.80 10.19
N GLN A 99 5.87 -8.71 9.48
CA GLN A 99 4.56 -8.08 9.29
C GLN A 99 3.71 -8.89 8.31
N ILE A 100 2.41 -9.01 8.62
CA ILE A 100 1.36 -9.51 7.74
C ILE A 100 0.13 -8.59 7.86
N GLY A 101 -0.71 -8.55 6.81
CA GLY A 101 -1.88 -7.66 6.78
C GLY A 101 -1.50 -6.20 6.56
N TRP A 102 -2.37 -5.29 7.01
CA TRP A 102 -2.18 -3.86 6.81
C TRP A 102 -1.19 -3.25 7.80
N ALA A 103 -0.36 -2.33 7.29
CA ALA A 103 0.53 -1.51 8.12
C ALA A 103 0.67 -0.11 7.52
N TYR A 104 0.64 0.92 8.38
CA TYR A 104 0.95 2.30 8.02
C TYR A 104 2.39 2.56 8.40
N LEU A 105 3.24 2.76 7.41
CA LEU A 105 4.70 2.75 7.57
C LEU A 105 5.32 3.92 6.82
N GLU A 106 6.44 4.38 7.34
CA GLU A 106 7.37 5.23 6.60
C GLU A 106 7.82 4.49 5.33
N ASP A 107 7.85 5.20 4.23
CA ASP A 107 8.22 4.65 2.93
C ASP A 107 9.67 4.11 2.95
N PRO A 108 9.97 3.10 2.14
CA PRO A 108 11.37 2.70 1.93
C PRO A 108 12.21 3.87 1.42
N ASP A 109 13.47 3.94 1.84
CA ASP A 109 14.36 5.05 1.49
C ASP A 109 14.45 5.32 -0.03
N ASP A 110 14.41 4.26 -0.84
CA ASP A 110 14.49 4.37 -2.30
C ASP A 110 13.22 4.95 -2.97
N THR A 111 12.11 5.05 -2.23
CA THR A 111 10.82 5.55 -2.73
C THR A 111 10.40 6.87 -2.10
N LYS A 112 11.19 7.37 -1.14
CA LYS A 112 10.97 8.71 -0.58
C LYS A 112 11.20 9.76 -1.67
N LYS A 113 10.29 10.75 -1.72
CA LYS A 113 10.48 11.90 -2.58
C LYS A 113 11.64 12.75 -2.05
N ASP A 114 12.44 13.30 -2.97
CA ASP A 114 13.42 14.31 -2.60
C ASP A 114 12.70 15.54 -2.00
N ASP A 115 13.28 16.14 -0.96
CA ASP A 115 12.73 17.31 -0.23
C ASP A 115 12.29 18.47 -1.16
N ASP A 116 12.87 18.56 -2.35
CA ASP A 116 12.56 19.59 -3.35
C ASP A 116 11.23 19.35 -4.10
N GLU A 117 10.64 18.15 -4.02
CA GLU A 117 9.37 17.80 -4.69
C GLU A 117 8.15 17.95 -3.76
N VAL A 118 8.34 18.11 -2.45
CA VAL A 118 7.27 18.30 -1.46
C VAL A 118 6.70 19.71 -1.57
N LYS A 119 5.42 19.82 -1.90
CA LYS A 119 4.74 21.12 -1.93
C LYS A 119 4.29 21.51 -0.52
N PRO A 120 4.34 22.83 -0.15
CA PRO A 120 3.80 23.30 1.12
C PRO A 120 2.32 22.94 1.26
N GLY A 121 1.98 22.11 2.26
CA GLY A 121 0.62 21.64 2.54
C GLY A 121 0.35 20.19 2.16
N ASP A 122 1.32 19.48 1.60
CA ASP A 122 1.25 18.04 1.46
C ASP A 122 1.47 17.41 2.85
N ASP A 123 0.47 16.67 3.33
CA ASP A 123 0.52 15.94 4.59
C ASP A 123 1.48 14.75 4.42
N ASP A 124 2.47 14.63 5.28
CA ASP A 124 3.33 13.46 5.60
C ASP A 124 3.45 12.43 4.43
N GLU A 125 3.95 12.92 3.28
CA GLU A 125 4.03 12.13 2.04
C GLU A 125 4.97 10.92 2.16
N ASP A 126 5.73 10.80 3.25
CA ASP A 126 6.70 9.73 3.50
C ASP A 126 6.07 8.52 4.20
N HIS A 127 4.77 8.52 4.49
CA HIS A 127 4.11 7.40 5.14
C HIS A 127 2.88 6.97 4.34
N HIS A 128 2.83 5.68 4.03
CA HIS A 128 1.70 5.08 3.33
C HIS A 128 1.19 3.81 3.99
N TRP A 129 -0.03 3.41 3.65
CA TRP A 129 -0.55 2.11 3.96
C TRP A 129 -0.04 1.08 2.97
N TYR A 130 0.54 0.00 3.50
CA TYR A 130 0.97 -1.17 2.75
C TYR A 130 0.19 -2.40 3.17
N TYR A 131 0.03 -3.35 2.25
CA TYR A 131 -0.58 -4.64 2.54
C TYR A 131 0.43 -5.77 2.38
N PHE A 132 0.66 -6.52 3.45
CA PHE A 132 1.53 -7.69 3.46
C PHE A 132 0.69 -8.95 3.40
N GLN A 133 0.96 -9.80 2.41
CA GLN A 133 0.28 -11.06 2.20
C GLN A 133 0.56 -12.02 3.38
N SER A 134 -0.15 -13.16 3.45
CA SER A 134 0.08 -14.18 4.48
C SER A 134 1.50 -14.79 4.46
N SER A 135 2.20 -14.65 3.33
CA SER A 135 3.63 -14.99 3.21
C SER A 135 4.57 -13.95 3.83
N GLY A 136 4.07 -12.82 4.28
CA GLY A 136 4.83 -11.66 4.72
C GLY A 136 5.29 -10.75 3.57
N LYS A 137 5.07 -11.13 2.31
CA LYS A 137 5.51 -10.34 1.17
C LYS A 137 4.61 -9.13 0.97
N LYS A 138 5.20 -7.92 0.83
CA LYS A 138 4.50 -6.71 0.42
C LYS A 138 3.75 -6.94 -0.88
N TYR A 139 2.48 -6.54 -0.95
CA TYR A 139 1.75 -6.55 -2.20
C TYR A 139 2.22 -5.39 -3.08
N VAL A 140 2.79 -5.72 -4.21
CA VAL A 140 3.15 -4.78 -5.28
C VAL A 140 2.44 -5.24 -6.55
N PRO A 141 1.62 -4.39 -7.19
CA PRO A 141 0.88 -4.79 -8.36
C PRO A 141 1.77 -4.92 -9.61
N SER A 142 1.46 -5.87 -10.48
CA SER A 142 1.96 -5.85 -11.86
C SER A 142 1.08 -4.92 -12.68
N LEU A 143 1.56 -3.72 -12.97
CA LEU A 143 0.76 -2.64 -13.57
C LEU A 143 0.51 -2.81 -15.07
N GLY A 144 1.41 -3.47 -15.80
CA GLY A 144 1.26 -3.69 -17.25
C GLY A 144 1.17 -2.40 -18.08
N GLY A 145 1.76 -1.30 -17.57
CA GLY A 145 1.73 0.02 -18.19
C GLY A 145 0.68 1.00 -17.62
N ALA A 146 -0.19 0.57 -16.70
CA ALA A 146 -1.06 1.46 -15.92
C ALA A 146 -0.27 2.12 -14.78
N LYS A 147 -0.75 3.27 -14.28
CA LYS A 147 -0.15 3.92 -13.09
C LYS A 147 -0.54 3.20 -11.79
N TYR A 148 -1.76 2.65 -11.74
CA TYR A 148 -2.37 2.09 -10.54
C TYR A 148 -3.12 0.81 -10.84
N LYS A 149 -3.32 -0.03 -9.82
CA LYS A 149 -4.11 -1.27 -9.95
C LYS A 149 -4.97 -1.54 -8.73
N GLN A 150 -6.22 -1.92 -9.00
CA GLN A 150 -7.10 -2.42 -7.95
C GLN A 150 -6.73 -3.85 -7.52
N TYR A 151 -6.80 -4.10 -6.24
CA TYR A 151 -6.66 -5.42 -5.65
C TYR A 151 -7.76 -5.67 -4.61
N LYS A 152 -8.33 -6.87 -4.63
CA LYS A 152 -9.42 -7.24 -3.73
C LYS A 152 -8.89 -7.91 -2.48
N ILE A 153 -9.11 -7.28 -1.32
CA ILE A 153 -8.74 -7.78 0.00
C ILE A 153 -10.03 -7.91 0.81
N ASP A 154 -10.29 -9.08 1.37
CA ASP A 154 -11.46 -9.38 2.21
C ASP A 154 -12.79 -8.91 1.61
N GLY A 155 -12.93 -9.07 0.30
CA GLY A 155 -14.17 -8.73 -0.42
C GLY A 155 -14.29 -7.30 -0.90
N THR A 156 -13.39 -6.39 -0.51
CA THR A 156 -13.37 -4.97 -0.88
C THR A 156 -12.19 -4.65 -1.78
N TYR A 157 -12.35 -3.73 -2.72
CA TYR A 157 -11.26 -3.27 -3.57
C TYR A 157 -10.51 -2.10 -2.96
N TYR A 158 -9.20 -2.16 -3.08
CA TYR A 158 -8.21 -1.12 -2.75
C TYR A 158 -7.36 -0.84 -3.97
N CYS A 159 -6.71 0.30 -4.01
CA CYS A 159 -5.83 0.71 -5.11
C CYS A 159 -4.39 0.85 -4.63
N PHE A 160 -3.45 0.41 -5.45
CA PHE A 160 -2.03 0.48 -5.14
C PHE A 160 -1.26 1.00 -6.35
N ASP A 161 -0.24 1.77 -6.09
CA ASP A 161 0.72 2.22 -7.08
C ASP A 161 1.83 1.17 -7.34
N GLU A 162 2.84 1.57 -8.11
CA GLU A 162 3.97 0.71 -8.48
C GLU A 162 4.86 0.29 -7.30
N ASN A 163 4.86 1.04 -6.20
CA ASN A 163 5.61 0.76 -4.99
C ASN A 163 4.82 -0.07 -3.97
N GLY A 164 3.53 -0.30 -4.25
CA GLY A 164 2.61 -0.98 -3.35
C GLY A 164 2.03 -0.06 -2.28
N ALA A 165 2.14 1.26 -2.42
CA ALA A 165 1.49 2.23 -1.56
C ALA A 165 0.00 2.32 -1.89
N MET A 166 -0.86 2.24 -0.85
CA MET A 166 -2.31 2.32 -0.99
C MET A 166 -2.74 3.75 -1.30
N GLN A 167 -3.60 3.89 -2.30
CA GLN A 167 -4.11 5.17 -2.78
C GLN A 167 -5.47 5.52 -2.16
N THR A 168 -5.73 6.83 -1.98
CA THR A 168 -7.00 7.40 -1.49
C THR A 168 -7.44 8.56 -2.38
N GLY A 169 -8.69 9.02 -2.23
CA GLY A 169 -9.23 10.09 -3.05
C GLY A 169 -9.49 9.66 -4.49
N TRP A 170 -9.40 10.61 -5.42
CA TRP A 170 -9.54 10.36 -6.85
C TRP A 170 -8.27 9.73 -7.43
N VAL A 171 -8.44 8.65 -8.17
CA VAL A 171 -7.33 7.93 -8.84
C VAL A 171 -7.69 7.72 -10.30
N ASP A 172 -6.84 8.20 -11.19
CA ASP A 172 -6.91 7.92 -12.62
C ASP A 172 -6.27 6.56 -12.92
N MET A 173 -7.07 5.59 -13.32
CA MET A 173 -6.60 4.22 -13.59
C MET A 173 -5.83 4.07 -14.92
N GLY A 174 -5.81 5.11 -15.77
CA GLY A 174 -5.05 5.12 -17.03
C GLY A 174 -5.46 4.09 -18.09
N ASN A 175 -6.65 3.46 -17.96
CA ASN A 175 -7.05 2.32 -18.81
C ASN A 175 -7.91 2.69 -20.03
N SER A 176 -8.45 3.89 -20.06
CA SER A 176 -9.34 4.38 -21.14
C SER A 176 -9.21 5.90 -21.29
N SER A 177 -10.09 6.53 -22.02
CA SER A 177 -10.20 7.99 -22.10
C SER A 177 -11.44 8.50 -21.36
N GLY A 178 -11.35 9.70 -20.82
CA GLY A 178 -12.45 10.40 -20.18
C GLY A 178 -12.73 9.96 -18.73
N PHE A 179 -13.82 10.51 -18.17
CA PHE A 179 -14.14 10.38 -16.75
C PHE A 179 -14.36 8.93 -16.28
N ALA A 180 -14.72 8.01 -17.17
CA ALA A 180 -14.88 6.58 -16.87
C ALA A 180 -13.60 5.92 -16.30
N ASN A 181 -12.47 6.57 -16.47
CA ASN A 181 -11.17 6.10 -16.00
C ASN A 181 -10.94 6.32 -14.51
N TYR A 182 -11.60 7.33 -13.94
CA TYR A 182 -11.44 7.66 -12.53
C TYR A 182 -12.13 6.65 -11.61
N ARG A 183 -11.53 6.47 -10.44
CA ARG A 183 -12.12 5.79 -9.28
C ARG A 183 -11.95 6.71 -8.07
N TYR A 184 -12.80 6.54 -7.09
CA TYR A 184 -12.65 7.24 -5.81
C TYR A 184 -12.44 6.21 -4.70
N TYR A 185 -11.43 6.45 -3.88
CA TYR A 185 -11.13 5.63 -2.71
C TYR A 185 -11.31 6.46 -1.45
N GLN A 186 -12.05 5.92 -0.49
CA GLN A 186 -12.28 6.58 0.79
C GLN A 186 -10.96 6.73 1.58
N SER A 187 -10.96 7.54 2.64
CA SER A 187 -9.77 7.73 3.49
C SER A 187 -9.23 6.45 4.12
N ASN A 188 -10.05 5.40 4.21
CA ASN A 188 -9.63 4.06 4.64
C ASN A 188 -9.15 3.17 3.48
N GLY A 189 -8.97 3.73 2.29
CA GLY A 189 -8.53 3.04 1.06
C GLY A 189 -9.58 2.19 0.37
N GLN A 190 -10.78 2.04 0.92
CA GLN A 190 -11.84 1.25 0.30
C GLN A 190 -12.41 1.98 -0.93
N VAL A 191 -12.65 1.23 -2.01
CA VAL A 191 -13.28 1.79 -3.20
C VAL A 191 -14.66 2.35 -2.86
N GLN A 192 -14.95 3.54 -3.35
CA GLN A 192 -16.27 4.14 -3.25
C GLN A 192 -17.28 3.41 -4.13
N THR A 193 -18.44 3.11 -3.58
CA THR A 193 -19.58 2.55 -4.29
C THR A 193 -20.85 3.36 -3.98
N GLY A 194 -21.83 3.33 -4.89
CA GLY A 194 -23.06 4.13 -4.71
C GLY A 194 -22.82 5.63 -4.90
N TRP A 195 -23.67 6.44 -4.28
CA TRP A 195 -23.62 7.88 -4.40
C TRP A 195 -22.51 8.53 -3.56
N LEU A 196 -21.85 9.52 -4.16
CA LEU A 196 -20.86 10.38 -3.49
C LEU A 196 -21.03 11.81 -3.97
N SER A 197 -20.98 12.75 -3.02
CA SER A 197 -20.90 14.19 -3.30
C SER A 197 -19.51 14.67 -2.89
N THR A 198 -18.71 15.12 -3.85
CA THR A 198 -17.33 15.57 -3.63
C THR A 198 -16.89 16.51 -4.74
N THR A 199 -15.76 17.21 -4.56
CA THR A 199 -15.11 17.95 -5.64
C THR A 199 -14.61 16.98 -6.70
N PRO A 200 -14.60 17.38 -8.00
CA PRO A 200 -14.00 16.55 -9.06
C PRO A 200 -12.49 16.36 -8.85
N PRO A 201 -11.83 15.43 -9.57
CA PRO A 201 -10.37 15.37 -9.61
C PRO A 201 -9.78 16.69 -10.13
N GLU A 202 -8.64 17.08 -9.59
CA GLU A 202 -7.94 18.33 -9.96
C GLU A 202 -7.32 18.25 -11.34
N ASP A 203 -6.85 17.06 -11.72
CA ASP A 203 -6.20 16.81 -13.00
C ASP A 203 -7.24 16.38 -14.05
N ASP A 204 -7.29 17.12 -15.14
CA ASP A 204 -8.10 16.81 -16.31
C ASP A 204 -7.24 16.46 -17.51
N ASP A 205 -6.57 15.32 -17.42
CA ASP A 205 -5.78 14.74 -18.51
C ASP A 205 -6.62 14.53 -19.81
N TYR A 206 -7.94 14.57 -19.67
CA TYR A 206 -8.90 14.32 -20.76
C TYR A 206 -9.60 15.59 -21.26
N ASN A 207 -9.23 16.77 -20.78
CA ASN A 207 -9.84 18.07 -21.12
C ASN A 207 -11.37 18.11 -20.94
N LEU A 208 -11.87 17.58 -19.84
CA LEU A 208 -13.30 17.52 -19.55
C LEU A 208 -13.86 18.80 -18.95
N ASP A 209 -12.99 19.74 -18.55
CA ASP A 209 -13.37 20.97 -17.84
C ASP A 209 -14.34 20.65 -16.66
N LEU A 210 -13.84 19.89 -15.69
CA LEU A 210 -14.64 19.32 -14.60
C LEU A 210 -15.13 20.39 -13.61
N GLY A 211 -14.46 21.55 -13.54
CA GLY A 211 -14.72 22.59 -12.57
C GLY A 211 -14.20 22.24 -11.18
N SER A 212 -14.47 23.12 -10.21
CA SER A 212 -14.00 22.98 -8.82
C SER A 212 -15.14 22.81 -7.81
N ASP A 213 -16.40 22.91 -8.25
CA ASP A 213 -17.56 22.82 -7.34
C ASP A 213 -17.85 21.38 -6.96
N VAL A 214 -18.40 21.18 -5.75
CA VAL A 214 -18.87 19.88 -5.29
C VAL A 214 -19.95 19.34 -6.23
N GLN A 215 -19.78 18.13 -6.72
CA GLN A 215 -20.66 17.44 -7.66
C GLN A 215 -21.12 16.10 -7.09
N TRP A 216 -22.24 15.58 -7.64
CA TRP A 216 -22.69 14.23 -7.35
C TRP A 216 -22.16 13.24 -8.38
N TYR A 217 -21.77 12.06 -7.91
CA TYR A 217 -21.31 10.92 -8.70
C TYR A 217 -21.99 9.64 -8.22
N TYR A 218 -22.11 8.65 -9.08
CA TYR A 218 -22.56 7.32 -8.71
C TYR A 218 -21.60 6.26 -9.20
N PHE A 219 -21.15 5.41 -8.29
CA PHE A 219 -20.18 4.34 -8.57
C PHE A 219 -20.85 2.97 -8.49
N SER A 220 -20.48 2.09 -9.44
CA SER A 220 -20.86 0.68 -9.43
C SER A 220 -20.17 -0.10 -8.29
N SER A 221 -20.50 -1.37 -8.14
CA SER A 221 -19.92 -2.24 -7.09
C SER A 221 -18.41 -2.49 -7.21
N ASN A 222 -17.82 -2.22 -8.38
CA ASN A 222 -16.36 -2.28 -8.61
C ASN A 222 -15.71 -0.90 -8.64
N GLY A 223 -16.44 0.15 -8.27
CA GLY A 223 -15.93 1.52 -8.19
C GLY A 223 -15.92 2.28 -9.51
N GLU A 224 -16.49 1.75 -10.59
CA GLU A 224 -16.60 2.48 -11.85
C GLU A 224 -17.67 3.55 -11.77
N PRO A 225 -17.35 4.83 -12.13
CA PRO A 225 -18.36 5.88 -12.16
C PRO A 225 -19.38 5.62 -13.27
N LYS A 226 -20.63 6.01 -13.05
CA LYS A 226 -21.62 6.09 -14.11
C LYS A 226 -21.35 7.34 -14.95
N VAL A 227 -21.05 7.11 -16.22
CA VAL A 227 -20.74 8.16 -17.20
C VAL A 227 -21.71 8.01 -18.36
N GLY A 228 -22.20 9.14 -18.87
CA GLY A 228 -23.05 9.22 -20.05
C GLY A 228 -22.33 9.87 -21.25
N PRO A 229 -23.04 10.09 -22.33
CA PRO A 229 -22.56 10.88 -23.45
C PRO A 229 -22.61 12.39 -23.14
N LYS A 230 -22.11 13.20 -24.07
CA LYS A 230 -22.45 14.64 -24.07
C LYS A 230 -23.98 14.79 -24.08
N ILE A 231 -24.48 15.78 -23.36
CA ILE A 231 -25.94 15.98 -23.24
C ILE A 231 -26.62 16.18 -24.59
N SER A 232 -25.95 16.81 -25.56
CA SER A 232 -26.42 16.96 -26.95
C SER A 232 -26.68 15.64 -27.68
N ASP A 233 -25.95 14.59 -27.27
CA ASP A 233 -25.91 13.29 -27.95
C ASP A 233 -26.70 12.23 -27.18
N ALA A 234 -27.34 12.63 -26.06
CA ALA A 234 -28.04 11.73 -25.17
C ALA A 234 -29.39 11.28 -25.75
N SER A 235 -29.69 10.02 -25.58
CA SER A 235 -30.97 9.39 -25.94
C SER A 235 -31.55 8.62 -24.77
N THR A 236 -32.75 8.08 -24.91
CA THR A 236 -33.38 7.24 -23.89
C THR A 236 -32.60 5.95 -23.62
N SER A 237 -31.71 5.54 -24.53
CA SER A 237 -30.80 4.38 -24.32
C SER A 237 -29.75 4.65 -23.23
N ASN A 238 -29.48 5.92 -22.92
CA ASN A 238 -28.51 6.32 -21.91
C ASN A 238 -29.12 6.49 -20.50
N LEU A 239 -30.43 6.25 -20.36
CA LEU A 239 -31.11 6.29 -19.08
C LEU A 239 -30.67 5.14 -18.18
N VAL A 240 -30.31 5.44 -16.95
CA VAL A 240 -29.85 4.50 -15.93
C VAL A 240 -30.85 4.43 -14.79
N ARG A 241 -31.28 3.23 -14.40
CA ARG A 241 -32.17 3.04 -13.25
C ARG A 241 -31.38 2.61 -12.02
N ILE A 242 -31.48 3.44 -10.96
CA ILE A 242 -30.83 3.21 -9.68
C ILE A 242 -31.91 3.30 -8.59
N ASN A 243 -32.09 2.24 -7.80
CA ASN A 243 -33.08 2.16 -6.72
C ASN A 243 -34.50 2.62 -7.18
N ASN A 244 -34.94 2.14 -8.34
CA ASN A 244 -36.24 2.48 -8.97
C ASN A 244 -36.40 3.93 -9.44
N ILE A 245 -35.37 4.77 -9.36
CA ILE A 245 -35.33 6.13 -9.91
C ILE A 245 -34.50 6.10 -11.20
N THR A 246 -34.97 6.81 -12.22
CA THR A 246 -34.28 6.90 -13.51
C THR A 246 -33.44 8.17 -13.55
N TYR A 247 -32.18 7.99 -13.92
CA TYR A 247 -31.19 9.06 -14.04
C TYR A 247 -30.63 9.13 -15.46
N LEU A 248 -30.14 10.29 -15.82
CA LEU A 248 -29.25 10.52 -16.95
C LEU A 248 -27.93 11.07 -16.40
N PHE A 249 -26.80 10.57 -16.88
CA PHE A 249 -25.49 11.08 -16.53
C PHE A 249 -24.87 11.77 -17.75
N ASN A 250 -24.03 12.78 -17.51
CA ASN A 250 -23.25 13.43 -18.54
C ASN A 250 -21.87 12.76 -18.72
N GLU A 251 -21.07 13.27 -19.64
CA GLU A 251 -19.72 12.80 -19.93
C GLU A 251 -18.71 13.02 -18.78
N LYS A 252 -19.06 13.87 -17.82
CA LYS A 252 -18.28 14.17 -16.61
C LYS A 252 -18.69 13.30 -15.41
N GLY A 253 -19.61 12.36 -15.60
CA GLY A 253 -20.10 11.46 -14.55
C GLY A 253 -21.13 12.09 -13.60
N ASN A 254 -21.66 13.27 -13.91
CA ASN A 254 -22.62 13.93 -13.04
C ASN A 254 -24.07 13.62 -13.45
N PRO A 255 -25.01 13.47 -12.52
CA PRO A 255 -26.42 13.38 -12.84
C PRO A 255 -26.92 14.69 -13.46
N VAL A 256 -27.76 14.54 -14.46
CA VAL A 256 -28.34 15.66 -15.20
C VAL A 256 -29.64 16.08 -14.54
N TYR A 257 -29.88 17.37 -14.41
CA TYR A 257 -31.07 17.95 -13.82
C TYR A 257 -31.90 18.78 -14.83
N GLY A 258 -33.17 18.95 -14.51
CA GLY A 258 -34.11 19.81 -15.26
C GLY A 258 -34.73 19.11 -16.47
N LEU A 259 -35.40 19.91 -17.32
CA LEU A 259 -36.09 19.40 -18.52
C LEU A 259 -35.08 19.05 -19.63
N ARG A 260 -35.20 17.84 -20.18
CA ARG A 260 -34.38 17.37 -21.30
C ARG A 260 -35.27 16.75 -22.37
N ARG A 261 -34.95 17.07 -23.63
CA ARG A 261 -35.54 16.42 -24.80
C ARG A 261 -34.58 15.37 -25.29
N LEU A 262 -34.99 14.12 -25.23
CA LEU A 262 -34.17 12.98 -25.60
C LEU A 262 -34.76 12.25 -26.82
N GLU A 263 -33.91 11.78 -27.71
CA GLU A 263 -34.33 10.88 -28.78
C GLU A 263 -34.76 9.52 -28.18
N VAL A 264 -35.84 8.95 -28.67
CA VAL A 264 -36.35 7.66 -28.25
C VAL A 264 -35.59 6.55 -29.01
N GLY A 265 -34.57 5.97 -28.34
CA GLY A 265 -33.63 5.05 -28.97
C GLY A 265 -32.89 5.73 -30.13
N THR A 266 -33.04 5.19 -31.34
CA THR A 266 -32.51 5.71 -32.61
C THR A 266 -33.62 5.97 -33.61
N SER A 267 -34.82 6.28 -33.15
CA SER A 267 -36.03 6.32 -33.97
C SER A 267 -36.28 7.63 -34.71
N GLY A 268 -35.51 8.68 -34.39
CA GLY A 268 -35.79 10.05 -34.83
C GLY A 268 -36.97 10.71 -34.10
N GLN A 269 -37.62 9.99 -33.18
CA GLN A 269 -38.68 10.55 -32.32
C GLN A 269 -38.10 11.08 -31.02
N TYR A 270 -38.70 12.05 -30.40
CA TYR A 270 -38.23 12.70 -29.19
C TYR A 270 -39.31 12.70 -28.10
N ALA A 271 -38.86 12.54 -26.86
CA ALA A 271 -39.65 12.69 -25.67
C ALA A 271 -38.97 13.64 -24.69
N CYS A 272 -39.81 14.35 -23.87
CA CYS A 272 -39.29 15.25 -22.85
C CYS A 272 -39.32 14.56 -21.50
N TYR A 273 -38.18 14.64 -20.79
CA TYR A 273 -37.98 14.10 -19.46
C TYR A 273 -37.61 15.22 -18.50
N PHE A 274 -38.13 15.16 -17.30
CA PHE A 274 -37.70 16.04 -16.21
C PHE A 274 -36.96 15.24 -15.16
N PHE A 275 -35.72 15.68 -14.88
CA PHE A 275 -34.86 15.10 -13.85
C PHE A 275 -34.79 16.10 -12.68
N GLY A 276 -35.22 15.69 -11.50
CA GLY A 276 -35.31 16.52 -10.30
C GLY A 276 -34.51 15.99 -9.13
#